data_4ce4afae66790d6694f9d1b145ba4c21
#
_entry.id   4ce4afae66790d6694f9d1b145ba4c21
#
_cell.length_a   1.000
_cell.length_b   1.000
_cell.length_c   1.000
_cell.angle_alpha   90.00
_cell.angle_beta   90.00
_cell.angle_gamma   90.00
#
_symmetry.space_group_name_H-M   'P 1'
#
loop_
_entity.id
_entity.type
_entity.pdbx_description
1 polymer ?
#
loop_
_entity_poly.entity_id
_entity_poly.type
_entity_poly.pdbx_seq_one_letter_code
_entity_poly.pdbx_strand_id
1 'polypeptide(L)'
;MIPGSWRALGWIGLAELCALSLWFSASVIAPELIQVWKLSSSSEAWLSASVPIGFVMGALVSSYFGIADRFNPRKVLAVSAFLGALLNALLLLADQAFFGILLRILTGVSLAGVYPTAVKILSQWFPKKRGLAVGILIAALTLGSSLPHFIVIFSSSLNWQLVIICSSILALLAAVIVNWVLTDAPVTTKKLPFSFKLIKKVVSNKPVMLANYGYFGHMWELYAMWTWIPIFLTASFTSYSPGIPPWFIALSSFIIIGIAGGIGCVAGGLVSDKIGRANLTIISMCISAICCILIGFTFGQYIWLTLLLSIIWGMSVIADSAQFSAAVSEVAEVEYVGTALTLQMCIGFLITIFSINLIPIIQRLVGWEWVFACLAIGPILGIVSMVQYKRHDFNNVKGTIGHFK
;
A
#
# COMPACT_ATOMS: atom_id res chain seq x y z
N MET A 1 10.24 21.40 16.93
CA MET A 1 9.08 20.95 16.12
C MET A 1 8.27 22.19 15.76
N ILE A 2 7.66 22.21 14.59
CA ILE A 2 6.74 23.28 14.18
C ILE A 2 5.50 23.21 15.06
N PRO A 3 5.03 24.32 15.68
CA PRO A 3 3.80 24.31 16.45
C PRO A 3 2.62 23.80 15.60
N GLY A 4 1.80 22.91 16.14
CA GLY A 4 0.66 22.33 15.44
C GLY A 4 0.96 21.12 14.54
N SER A 5 2.24 20.70 14.40
CA SER A 5 2.62 19.58 13.52
C SER A 5 1.90 18.25 13.86
N TRP A 6 1.74 17.92 15.13
CA TRP A 6 1.01 16.71 15.55
C TRP A 6 -0.49 16.77 15.25
N ARG A 7 -1.08 17.98 15.37
CA ARG A 7 -2.47 18.18 14.97
C ARG A 7 -2.65 18.05 13.45
N ALA A 8 -1.71 18.60 12.68
CA ALA A 8 -1.69 18.43 11.23
C ALA A 8 -1.54 16.95 10.84
N LEU A 9 -0.64 16.19 11.51
CA LEU A 9 -0.50 14.73 11.28
C LEU A 9 -1.80 14.01 11.58
N GLY A 10 -2.50 14.34 12.67
CA GLY A 10 -3.79 13.74 13.01
C GLY A 10 -4.85 13.95 11.92
N TRP A 11 -4.97 15.18 11.40
CA TRP A 11 -5.92 15.48 10.33
C TRP A 11 -5.53 14.88 8.98
N ILE A 12 -4.23 14.89 8.63
CA ILE A 12 -3.73 14.27 7.40
C ILE A 12 -3.92 12.75 7.48
N GLY A 13 -3.59 12.12 8.61
CA GLY A 13 -3.76 10.68 8.83
C GLY A 13 -5.23 10.27 8.76
N LEU A 14 -6.15 11.05 9.38
CA LEU A 14 -7.59 10.79 9.30
C LEU A 14 -8.09 10.93 7.85
N ALA A 15 -7.65 11.94 7.12
CA ALA A 15 -8.02 12.13 5.72
C ALA A 15 -7.47 10.99 4.84
N GLU A 16 -6.23 10.56 5.06
CA GLU A 16 -5.62 9.42 4.38
C GLU A 16 -6.41 8.13 4.63
N LEU A 17 -6.71 7.83 5.89
CA LEU A 17 -7.54 6.70 6.29
C LEU A 17 -8.89 6.71 5.58
N CYS A 18 -9.57 7.86 5.59
CA CYS A 18 -10.87 8.01 4.95
C CYS A 18 -10.80 7.85 3.43
N ALA A 19 -9.82 8.48 2.76
CA ALA A 19 -9.68 8.40 1.31
C ALA A 19 -9.27 7.01 0.82
N LEU A 20 -8.38 6.33 1.56
CA LEU A 20 -7.91 4.99 1.18
C LEU A 20 -8.94 3.89 1.40
N SER A 21 -10.07 4.16 2.07
CA SER A 21 -11.23 3.24 2.10
C SER A 21 -11.74 2.90 0.69
N LEU A 22 -11.46 3.74 -0.30
CA LEU A 22 -11.77 3.46 -1.70
C LEU A 22 -10.96 2.32 -2.29
N TRP A 23 -9.75 2.03 -1.75
CA TRP A 23 -8.80 1.13 -2.39
C TRP A 23 -9.37 -0.28 -2.63
N PHE A 24 -9.89 -0.91 -1.57
CA PHE A 24 -10.47 -2.25 -1.64
C PHE A 24 -12.00 -2.28 -1.62
N SER A 25 -12.68 -1.13 -1.76
CA SER A 25 -14.14 -1.07 -1.68
C SER A 25 -14.86 -2.02 -2.64
N ALA A 26 -14.36 -2.18 -3.88
CA ALA A 26 -14.92 -3.12 -4.84
C ALA A 26 -14.37 -4.55 -4.69
N SER A 27 -13.14 -4.72 -4.22
CA SER A 27 -12.54 -6.05 -4.04
C SER A 27 -13.24 -6.85 -2.94
N VAL A 28 -13.67 -6.16 -1.87
CA VAL A 28 -14.38 -6.79 -0.74
C VAL A 28 -15.75 -7.31 -1.13
N ILE A 29 -16.39 -6.66 -2.10
CA ILE A 29 -17.71 -7.02 -2.62
C ILE A 29 -17.62 -7.76 -3.97
N ALA A 30 -16.41 -8.22 -4.35
CA ALA A 30 -16.21 -8.94 -5.60
C ALA A 30 -17.12 -10.16 -5.77
N PRO A 31 -17.38 -10.99 -4.73
CA PRO A 31 -18.32 -12.12 -4.85
C PRO A 31 -19.71 -11.73 -5.33
N GLU A 32 -20.24 -10.58 -4.87
CA GLU A 32 -21.55 -10.07 -5.28
C GLU A 32 -21.49 -9.47 -6.69
N LEU A 33 -20.44 -8.71 -7.01
CA LEU A 33 -20.25 -8.15 -8.33
C LEU A 33 -20.05 -9.24 -9.40
N ILE A 34 -19.45 -10.38 -9.05
CA ILE A 34 -19.34 -11.54 -9.93
C ILE A 34 -20.74 -12.01 -10.33
N GLN A 35 -21.68 -12.07 -9.39
CA GLN A 35 -23.07 -12.49 -9.69
C GLN A 35 -23.82 -11.42 -10.50
N VAL A 36 -23.73 -10.15 -10.11
CA VAL A 36 -24.44 -9.03 -10.77
C VAL A 36 -23.91 -8.78 -12.19
N TRP A 37 -22.60 -8.80 -12.39
CA TRP A 37 -21.95 -8.53 -13.67
C TRP A 37 -21.59 -9.81 -14.45
N LYS A 38 -21.91 -11.00 -13.93
CA LYS A 38 -21.60 -12.32 -14.51
C LYS A 38 -20.10 -12.46 -14.85
N LEU A 39 -19.24 -12.06 -13.91
CA LEU A 39 -17.80 -12.10 -14.08
C LEU A 39 -17.24 -13.51 -14.02
N SER A 40 -16.17 -13.77 -14.75
CA SER A 40 -15.34 -14.95 -14.56
C SER A 40 -14.37 -14.76 -13.38
N SER A 41 -13.83 -15.84 -12.83
CA SER A 41 -12.83 -15.78 -11.73
C SER A 41 -11.56 -14.99 -12.11
N SER A 42 -11.20 -14.91 -13.38
CA SER A 42 -10.11 -14.05 -13.85
C SER A 42 -10.48 -12.58 -13.82
N SER A 43 -11.74 -12.23 -13.98
CA SER A 43 -12.22 -10.84 -13.93
C SER A 43 -12.20 -10.27 -12.50
N GLU A 44 -12.29 -11.12 -11.48
CA GLU A 44 -12.12 -10.74 -10.05
C GLU A 44 -10.71 -10.17 -9.77
N ALA A 45 -9.68 -10.85 -10.28
CA ALA A 45 -8.31 -10.37 -10.17
C ALA A 45 -8.11 -9.02 -10.89
N TRP A 46 -8.74 -8.84 -12.05
CA TRP A 46 -8.72 -7.56 -12.77
C TRP A 46 -9.47 -6.46 -12.03
N LEU A 47 -10.56 -6.77 -11.33
CA LEU A 47 -11.27 -5.80 -10.49
C LEU A 47 -10.35 -5.27 -9.38
N SER A 48 -9.59 -6.13 -8.74
CA SER A 48 -8.60 -5.75 -7.70
C SER A 48 -7.37 -5.04 -8.29
N ALA A 49 -6.89 -5.44 -9.46
CA ALA A 49 -5.74 -4.84 -10.14
C ALA A 49 -6.05 -3.48 -10.78
N SER A 50 -7.33 -3.15 -11.01
CA SER A 50 -7.75 -1.90 -11.69
C SER A 50 -7.29 -0.63 -10.95
N VAL A 51 -7.37 -0.61 -9.62
CA VAL A 51 -6.94 0.55 -8.82
C VAL A 51 -5.43 0.76 -8.90
N PRO A 52 -4.56 -0.25 -8.70
CA PRO A 52 -3.13 -0.13 -8.97
C PRO A 52 -2.79 0.37 -10.37
N ILE A 53 -3.50 -0.13 -11.42
CA ILE A 53 -3.31 0.35 -12.80
C ILE A 53 -3.59 1.86 -12.88
N GLY A 54 -4.74 2.30 -12.38
CA GLY A 54 -5.10 3.71 -12.35
C GLY A 54 -4.12 4.55 -11.54
N PHE A 55 -3.67 4.03 -10.40
CA PHE A 55 -2.69 4.70 -9.55
C PHE A 55 -1.36 4.94 -10.29
N VAL A 56 -0.83 3.95 -11.01
CA VAL A 56 0.38 4.11 -11.84
C VAL A 56 0.17 5.18 -12.90
N MET A 57 -0.95 5.14 -13.63
CA MET A 57 -1.27 6.15 -14.64
C MET A 57 -1.35 7.55 -14.03
N GLY A 58 -2.07 7.71 -12.94
CA GLY A 58 -2.21 8.97 -12.22
C GLY A 58 -0.89 9.50 -11.65
N ALA A 59 -0.08 8.61 -11.09
CA ALA A 59 1.23 8.97 -10.54
C ALA A 59 2.20 9.45 -11.63
N LEU A 60 2.24 8.77 -12.79
CA LEU A 60 3.04 9.21 -13.94
C LEU A 60 2.57 10.55 -14.48
N VAL A 61 1.27 10.73 -14.69
CA VAL A 61 0.68 12.00 -15.14
C VAL A 61 0.97 13.12 -14.14
N SER A 62 0.70 12.88 -12.85
CA SER A 62 0.95 13.87 -11.79
C SER A 62 2.41 14.27 -11.70
N SER A 63 3.32 13.29 -11.81
CA SER A 63 4.77 13.54 -11.75
C SER A 63 5.29 14.25 -13.00
N TYR A 64 4.84 13.84 -14.19
CA TYR A 64 5.24 14.47 -15.46
C TYR A 64 4.84 15.94 -15.54
N PHE A 65 3.60 16.25 -15.16
CA PHE A 65 3.11 17.63 -15.14
C PHE A 65 3.52 18.41 -13.88
N GLY A 66 4.13 17.75 -12.89
CA GLY A 66 4.53 18.36 -11.63
C GLY A 66 3.32 18.90 -10.84
N ILE A 67 2.18 18.20 -10.88
CA ILE A 67 0.88 18.69 -10.33
C ILE A 67 1.05 19.09 -8.86
N ALA A 68 1.64 18.22 -8.05
CA ALA A 68 1.85 18.49 -6.63
C ALA A 68 2.89 19.62 -6.36
N ASP A 69 3.69 20.03 -7.36
CA ASP A 69 4.68 21.11 -7.24
C ASP A 69 4.15 22.45 -7.77
N ARG A 70 3.26 22.40 -8.75
CA ARG A 70 2.64 23.60 -9.37
C ARG A 70 1.43 24.11 -8.59
N PHE A 71 0.65 23.19 -8.01
CA PHE A 71 -0.55 23.51 -7.26
C PHE A 71 -0.32 23.34 -5.75
N ASN A 72 -1.19 23.97 -4.94
CA ASN A 72 -1.18 23.77 -3.51
C ASN A 72 -1.47 22.27 -3.20
N PRO A 73 -0.54 21.57 -2.52
CA PRO A 73 -0.69 20.12 -2.28
C PRO A 73 -1.97 19.77 -1.52
N ARG A 74 -2.42 20.62 -0.60
CA ARG A 74 -3.66 20.45 0.14
C ARG A 74 -4.87 20.44 -0.80
N LYS A 75 -4.92 21.38 -1.77
CA LYS A 75 -6.00 21.41 -2.77
C LYS A 75 -5.94 20.21 -3.71
N VAL A 76 -4.76 19.78 -4.11
CA VAL A 76 -4.58 18.56 -4.93
C VAL A 76 -5.16 17.35 -4.19
N LEU A 77 -4.81 17.16 -2.93
CA LEU A 77 -5.35 16.05 -2.12
C LEU A 77 -6.87 16.13 -1.99
N ALA A 78 -7.41 17.30 -1.66
CA ALA A 78 -8.86 17.49 -1.49
C ALA A 78 -9.63 17.20 -2.78
N VAL A 79 -9.19 17.71 -3.92
CA VAL A 79 -9.81 17.44 -5.24
C VAL A 79 -9.71 15.98 -5.61
N SER A 80 -8.55 15.36 -5.37
CA SER A 80 -8.32 13.93 -5.63
C SER A 80 -9.22 13.04 -4.78
N ALA A 81 -9.37 13.32 -3.49
CA ALA A 81 -10.29 12.58 -2.61
C ALA A 81 -11.75 12.76 -3.04
N PHE A 82 -12.16 13.98 -3.43
CA PHE A 82 -13.50 14.27 -3.93
C PHE A 82 -13.80 13.52 -5.23
N LEU A 83 -12.88 13.57 -6.21
CA LEU A 83 -13.05 12.84 -7.48
C LEU A 83 -13.09 11.34 -7.24
N GLY A 84 -12.23 10.81 -6.35
CA GLY A 84 -12.25 9.42 -5.96
C GLY A 84 -13.59 9.00 -5.35
N ALA A 85 -14.16 9.82 -4.45
CA ALA A 85 -15.47 9.59 -3.86
C ALA A 85 -16.59 9.53 -4.92
N LEU A 86 -16.58 10.47 -5.85
CA LEU A 86 -17.57 10.54 -6.94
C LEU A 86 -17.47 9.32 -7.86
N LEU A 87 -16.25 8.99 -8.33
CA LEU A 87 -16.01 7.86 -9.22
C LEU A 87 -16.38 6.53 -8.56
N ASN A 88 -16.08 6.37 -7.27
CA ASN A 88 -16.47 5.18 -6.53
C ASN A 88 -18.02 5.11 -6.36
N ALA A 89 -18.68 6.23 -6.07
CA ALA A 89 -20.14 6.27 -5.96
C ALA A 89 -20.83 5.92 -7.30
N LEU A 90 -20.25 6.29 -8.44
CA LEU A 90 -20.77 5.93 -9.77
C LEU A 90 -20.78 4.42 -10.03
N LEU A 91 -20.04 3.60 -9.26
CA LEU A 91 -20.15 2.15 -9.32
C LEU A 91 -21.57 1.63 -9.04
N LEU A 92 -22.36 2.37 -8.26
CA LEU A 92 -23.77 2.05 -8.01
C LEU A 92 -24.64 2.04 -9.26
N LEU A 93 -24.19 2.75 -10.31
CA LEU A 93 -24.88 2.86 -11.60
C LEU A 93 -24.26 1.95 -12.67
N ALA A 94 -23.17 1.24 -12.34
CA ALA A 94 -22.52 0.35 -13.29
C ALA A 94 -23.28 -0.99 -13.36
N ASP A 95 -23.87 -1.26 -14.50
CA ASP A 95 -24.59 -2.50 -14.81
C ASP A 95 -23.74 -3.55 -15.52
N GLN A 96 -22.53 -3.18 -15.95
CA GLN A 96 -21.58 -4.02 -16.68
C GLN A 96 -20.17 -3.92 -16.13
N ALA A 97 -19.46 -5.04 -16.19
CA ALA A 97 -18.07 -5.18 -15.74
C ALA A 97 -17.12 -4.13 -16.34
N PHE A 98 -17.27 -3.85 -17.65
CA PHE A 98 -16.40 -2.90 -18.35
C PHE A 98 -16.46 -1.50 -17.70
N PHE A 99 -17.67 -0.98 -17.45
CA PHE A 99 -17.84 0.32 -16.82
C PHE A 99 -17.36 0.31 -15.36
N GLY A 100 -17.63 -0.79 -14.64
CA GLY A 100 -17.13 -0.96 -13.27
C GLY A 100 -15.59 -0.92 -13.20
N ILE A 101 -14.91 -1.69 -14.05
CA ILE A 101 -13.44 -1.70 -14.11
C ILE A 101 -12.89 -0.34 -14.52
N LEU A 102 -13.50 0.34 -15.49
CA LEU A 102 -13.11 1.69 -15.91
C LEU A 102 -13.21 2.69 -14.76
N LEU A 103 -14.32 2.70 -14.03
CA LEU A 103 -14.51 3.55 -12.85
C LEU A 103 -13.47 3.26 -11.75
N ARG A 104 -13.10 1.99 -11.56
CA ARG A 104 -12.04 1.59 -10.63
C ARG A 104 -10.67 2.09 -11.07
N ILE A 105 -10.33 2.02 -12.36
CA ILE A 105 -9.11 2.61 -12.91
C ILE A 105 -9.09 4.12 -12.63
N LEU A 106 -10.18 4.83 -12.94
CA LEU A 106 -10.28 6.28 -12.69
C LEU A 106 -10.21 6.62 -11.19
N THR A 107 -10.79 5.78 -10.32
CA THR A 107 -10.62 5.89 -8.86
C THR A 107 -9.14 5.78 -8.49
N GLY A 108 -8.40 4.83 -9.06
CA GLY A 108 -6.96 4.69 -8.87
C GLY A 108 -6.18 5.92 -9.33
N VAL A 109 -6.52 6.50 -10.49
CA VAL A 109 -5.94 7.78 -10.98
C VAL A 109 -6.14 8.88 -9.95
N SER A 110 -7.32 8.98 -9.36
CA SER A 110 -7.61 9.96 -8.30
C SER A 110 -6.76 9.72 -7.05
N LEU A 111 -6.65 8.46 -6.59
CA LEU A 111 -5.89 8.10 -5.39
C LEU A 111 -4.39 8.39 -5.54
N ALA A 112 -3.85 8.45 -6.76
CA ALA A 112 -2.47 8.89 -7.01
C ALA A 112 -2.20 10.34 -6.59
N GLY A 113 -3.22 11.17 -6.46
CA GLY A 113 -3.13 12.53 -5.89
C GLY A 113 -3.32 12.58 -4.37
N VAL A 114 -3.61 11.46 -3.70
CA VAL A 114 -3.86 11.39 -2.24
C VAL A 114 -2.57 11.09 -1.49
N TYR A 115 -2.09 9.86 -1.48
CA TYR A 115 -0.94 9.43 -0.67
C TYR A 115 0.37 10.21 -0.94
N PRO A 116 0.85 10.37 -2.19
CA PRO A 116 2.09 11.10 -2.42
C PRO A 116 2.00 12.56 -1.99
N THR A 117 0.82 13.15 -2.12
CA THR A 117 0.57 14.55 -1.73
C THR A 117 0.49 14.68 -0.21
N ALA A 118 -0.12 13.73 0.50
CA ALA A 118 -0.13 13.67 1.96
C ALA A 118 1.29 13.56 2.52
N VAL A 119 2.15 12.69 1.94
CA VAL A 119 3.58 12.59 2.29
C VAL A 119 4.30 13.92 2.07
N LYS A 120 3.99 14.64 0.97
CA LYS A 120 4.57 15.95 0.70
C LYS A 120 4.16 16.98 1.74
N ILE A 121 2.88 17.12 2.06
CA ILE A 121 2.38 18.02 3.11
C ILE A 121 3.04 17.68 4.44
N LEU A 122 3.09 16.40 4.79
CA LEU A 122 3.68 15.93 6.05
C LEU A 122 5.18 16.26 6.14
N SER A 123 5.92 16.15 5.04
CA SER A 123 7.34 16.50 5.00
C SER A 123 7.61 17.98 5.26
N GLN A 124 6.64 18.86 4.99
CA GLN A 124 6.69 20.28 5.29
C GLN A 124 6.43 20.58 6.76
N TRP A 125 5.56 19.79 7.41
CA TRP A 125 5.28 19.90 8.85
C TRP A 125 6.36 19.24 9.73
N PHE A 126 7.02 18.20 9.23
CA PHE A 126 8.00 17.39 9.98
C PHE A 126 9.38 17.39 9.31
N PRO A 127 10.15 18.49 9.37
CA PRO A 127 11.53 18.52 8.88
C PRO A 127 12.46 17.59 9.70
N LYS A 128 12.14 17.37 10.98
CA LYS A 128 12.75 16.37 11.86
C LYS A 128 11.71 15.31 12.24
N LYS A 129 12.13 14.07 12.57
CA LYS A 129 11.26 12.91 12.89
C LYS A 129 10.32 12.51 11.73
N ARG A 130 10.77 12.71 10.48
CA ARG A 130 10.00 12.39 9.28
C ARG A 130 9.64 10.92 9.21
N GLY A 131 10.55 10.00 9.63
CA GLY A 131 10.33 8.55 9.58
C GLY A 131 9.10 8.12 10.38
N LEU A 132 8.98 8.58 11.64
CA LEU A 132 7.83 8.29 12.49
C LEU A 132 6.53 8.88 11.90
N ALA A 133 6.57 10.12 11.40
CA ALA A 133 5.41 10.77 10.85
C ALA A 133 4.89 10.04 9.58
N VAL A 134 5.79 9.61 8.70
CA VAL A 134 5.45 8.80 7.51
C VAL A 134 4.97 7.41 7.93
N GLY A 135 5.58 6.79 8.94
CA GLY A 135 5.12 5.50 9.48
C GLY A 135 3.67 5.56 9.99
N ILE A 136 3.29 6.62 10.70
CA ILE A 136 1.91 6.85 11.16
C ILE A 136 0.97 7.10 9.96
N LEU A 137 1.43 7.83 8.94
CA LEU A 137 0.64 8.04 7.72
C LEU A 137 0.38 6.72 6.97
N ILE A 138 1.39 5.85 6.84
CA ILE A 138 1.24 4.54 6.21
C ILE A 138 0.34 3.64 7.06
N ALA A 139 0.41 3.72 8.40
CA ALA A 139 -0.55 3.03 9.26
C ALA A 139 -2.00 3.49 9.01
N ALA A 140 -2.22 4.79 8.82
CA ALA A 140 -3.53 5.33 8.46
C ALA A 140 -4.00 4.84 7.07
N LEU A 141 -3.09 4.80 6.07
CA LEU A 141 -3.33 4.21 4.76
C LEU A 141 -3.76 2.75 4.88
N THR A 142 -3.03 1.96 5.67
CA THR A 142 -3.27 0.53 5.88
C THR A 142 -4.63 0.27 6.53
N LEU A 143 -4.93 1.01 7.60
CA LEU A 143 -6.24 0.97 8.25
C LEU A 143 -7.36 1.41 7.30
N GLY A 144 -7.15 2.48 6.54
CA GLY A 144 -8.10 2.96 5.56
C GLY A 144 -8.41 1.93 4.48
N SER A 145 -7.37 1.33 3.89
CA SER A 145 -7.52 0.28 2.87
C SER A 145 -8.30 -0.94 3.38
N SER A 146 -8.23 -1.24 4.67
CA SER A 146 -8.96 -2.37 5.28
C SER A 146 -10.38 -2.04 5.75
N LEU A 147 -10.78 -0.74 5.81
CA LEU A 147 -12.11 -0.32 6.26
C LEU A 147 -13.27 -0.98 5.51
N PRO A 148 -13.23 -1.25 4.20
CA PRO A 148 -14.31 -1.98 3.53
C PRO A 148 -14.61 -3.34 4.17
N HIS A 149 -13.59 -4.08 4.65
CA HIS A 149 -13.80 -5.32 5.38
C HIS A 149 -14.51 -5.09 6.72
N PHE A 150 -14.21 -3.98 7.41
CA PHE A 150 -14.89 -3.60 8.64
C PHE A 150 -16.37 -3.24 8.39
N ILE A 151 -16.66 -2.52 7.30
CA ILE A 151 -18.04 -2.14 6.95
C ILE A 151 -18.90 -3.37 6.68
N VAL A 152 -18.36 -4.40 6.03
CA VAL A 152 -19.07 -5.67 5.75
C VAL A 152 -19.53 -6.38 7.02
N ILE A 153 -18.86 -6.21 8.16
CA ILE A 153 -19.26 -6.82 9.44
C ILE A 153 -20.69 -6.43 9.85
N PHE A 154 -21.08 -5.19 9.52
CA PHE A 154 -22.41 -4.63 9.86
C PHE A 154 -23.46 -4.89 8.79
N SER A 155 -23.10 -5.52 7.68
CA SER A 155 -24.01 -5.87 6.59
C SER A 155 -24.47 -7.31 6.77
N SER A 156 -25.59 -7.52 7.44
CA SER A 156 -26.17 -8.85 7.73
C SER A 156 -26.74 -9.58 6.49
N SER A 157 -26.92 -8.88 5.40
CA SER A 157 -27.22 -9.38 4.07
C SER A 157 -26.37 -8.54 3.11
N LEU A 158 -25.44 -9.17 2.43
CA LEU A 158 -24.46 -8.59 1.50
C LEU A 158 -25.05 -7.49 0.59
N ASN A 159 -25.36 -6.36 1.19
CA ASN A 159 -25.75 -5.15 0.46
C ASN A 159 -24.45 -4.45 0.03
N TRP A 160 -23.87 -4.89 -1.07
CA TRP A 160 -22.63 -4.36 -1.61
C TRP A 160 -22.69 -2.83 -1.82
N GLN A 161 -23.90 -2.29 -2.05
CA GLN A 161 -24.12 -0.85 -2.20
C GLN A 161 -23.71 -0.09 -0.93
N LEU A 162 -23.94 -0.66 0.26
CA LEU A 162 -23.58 -0.02 1.53
C LEU A 162 -22.07 0.20 1.62
N VAL A 163 -21.27 -0.77 1.20
CA VAL A 163 -19.80 -0.66 1.20
C VAL A 163 -19.34 0.49 0.30
N ILE A 164 -19.91 0.58 -0.91
CA ILE A 164 -19.61 1.65 -1.86
C ILE A 164 -20.02 3.02 -1.32
N ILE A 165 -21.23 3.13 -0.77
CA ILE A 165 -21.75 4.38 -0.21
C ILE A 165 -20.88 4.84 0.97
N CYS A 166 -20.62 3.96 1.94
CA CYS A 166 -19.82 4.30 3.11
C CYS A 166 -18.38 4.70 2.73
N SER A 167 -17.73 3.97 1.84
CA SER A 167 -16.39 4.31 1.38
C SER A 167 -16.37 5.64 0.63
N SER A 168 -17.39 5.94 -0.19
CA SER A 168 -17.51 7.21 -0.89
C SER A 168 -17.76 8.38 0.07
N ILE A 169 -18.58 8.21 1.10
CA ILE A 169 -18.80 9.21 2.15
C ILE A 169 -17.51 9.46 2.93
N LEU A 170 -16.77 8.44 3.29
CA LEU A 170 -15.48 8.59 3.96
C LEU A 170 -14.49 9.38 3.10
N ALA A 171 -14.37 9.08 1.81
CA ALA A 171 -13.49 9.81 0.91
C ALA A 171 -13.96 11.29 0.71
N LEU A 172 -15.27 11.55 0.69
CA LEU A 172 -15.81 12.90 0.69
C LEU A 172 -15.44 13.63 1.99
N LEU A 173 -15.53 12.95 3.15
CA LEU A 173 -15.11 13.49 4.44
C LEU A 173 -13.61 13.84 4.42
N ALA A 174 -12.76 13.02 3.79
CA ALA A 174 -11.35 13.34 3.61
C ALA A 174 -11.16 14.65 2.83
N ALA A 175 -11.90 14.84 1.74
CA ALA A 175 -11.86 16.09 0.97
C ALA A 175 -12.28 17.30 1.81
N VAL A 176 -13.32 17.17 2.64
CA VAL A 176 -13.81 18.20 3.56
C VAL A 176 -12.72 18.52 4.60
N ILE A 177 -12.19 17.53 5.28
CA ILE A 177 -11.13 17.71 6.31
C ILE A 177 -9.94 18.46 5.71
N VAL A 178 -9.45 18.02 4.57
CA VAL A 178 -8.27 18.61 3.94
C VAL A 178 -8.53 20.04 3.47
N ASN A 179 -9.70 20.30 2.91
CA ASN A 179 -9.99 21.62 2.35
C ASN A 179 -10.31 22.69 3.42
N TRP A 180 -11.02 22.31 4.48
CA TRP A 180 -11.54 23.29 5.46
C TRP A 180 -10.91 23.21 6.85
N VAL A 181 -10.37 22.06 7.26
CA VAL A 181 -9.82 21.87 8.62
C VAL A 181 -8.30 21.93 8.64
N LEU A 182 -7.63 21.31 7.64
CA LEU A 182 -6.18 21.31 7.55
C LEU A 182 -5.69 22.69 7.08
N THR A 183 -4.68 23.22 7.78
CA THR A 183 -3.99 24.46 7.38
C THR A 183 -2.75 24.15 6.55
N ASP A 184 -2.32 25.11 5.75
CA ASP A 184 -1.07 24.97 4.98
C ASP A 184 0.14 24.96 5.92
N ALA A 185 1.17 24.21 5.55
CA ALA A 185 2.42 24.18 6.30
C ALA A 185 3.16 25.53 6.17
N PRO A 186 3.83 25.99 7.24
CA PRO A 186 4.55 27.26 7.21
C PRO A 186 5.83 27.21 6.35
N VAL A 187 6.30 26.02 5.99
CA VAL A 187 7.52 25.83 5.17
C VAL A 187 7.13 25.16 3.86
N THR A 188 7.50 25.79 2.74
CA THR A 188 7.31 25.21 1.41
C THR A 188 8.61 24.56 0.93
N THR A 189 8.54 23.28 0.58
CA THR A 189 9.67 22.56 -0.04
C THR A 189 9.42 22.45 -1.55
N LYS A 190 10.28 23.06 -2.37
CA LYS A 190 10.29 22.82 -3.81
C LYS A 190 11.07 21.54 -4.07
N LYS A 191 10.46 20.55 -4.73
CA LYS A 191 11.16 19.40 -5.30
C LYS A 191 11.28 19.61 -6.80
N LEU A 192 12.36 19.07 -7.38
CA LEU A 192 12.49 19.02 -8.84
C LEU A 192 11.47 18.01 -9.39
N PRO A 193 10.74 18.35 -10.45
CA PRO A 193 9.75 17.49 -11.05
C PRO A 193 10.40 16.24 -11.66
N PHE A 194 9.60 15.20 -11.86
CA PHE A 194 10.00 14.01 -12.59
C PHE A 194 10.53 14.35 -13.99
N SER A 195 11.61 13.70 -14.40
CA SER A 195 12.19 13.87 -15.72
C SER A 195 12.63 12.54 -16.32
N PHE A 196 12.11 12.20 -17.50
CA PHE A 196 12.56 11.02 -18.25
C PHE A 196 14.07 11.04 -18.55
N LYS A 197 14.66 12.23 -18.71
CA LYS A 197 16.12 12.39 -18.94
C LYS A 197 16.94 11.92 -17.74
N LEU A 198 16.38 12.00 -16.53
CA LEU A 198 17.05 11.62 -15.29
C LEU A 198 16.93 10.12 -14.97
N ILE A 199 16.06 9.37 -15.66
CA ILE A 199 15.89 7.92 -15.44
C ILE A 199 17.23 7.19 -15.60
N LYS A 200 18.04 7.55 -16.62
CA LYS A 200 19.35 6.94 -16.82
C LYS A 200 20.27 7.14 -15.60
N LYS A 201 20.26 8.34 -15.00
CA LYS A 201 21.02 8.59 -13.76
C LYS A 201 20.53 7.72 -12.59
N VAL A 202 19.20 7.63 -12.43
CA VAL A 202 18.59 6.78 -11.39
C VAL A 202 19.01 5.31 -11.54
N VAL A 203 18.87 4.74 -12.74
CA VAL A 203 19.19 3.33 -13.02
C VAL A 203 20.68 3.05 -12.91
N SER A 204 21.54 4.03 -13.23
CA SER A 204 22.99 3.89 -13.08
C SER A 204 23.49 4.03 -11.64
N ASN A 205 22.66 4.56 -10.73
CA ASN A 205 23.02 4.69 -9.32
C ASN A 205 22.75 3.36 -8.58
N LYS A 206 23.81 2.59 -8.34
CA LYS A 206 23.73 1.26 -7.73
C LYS A 206 23.03 1.24 -6.37
N PRO A 207 23.34 2.10 -5.38
CA PRO A 207 22.60 2.17 -4.12
C PRO A 207 21.11 2.41 -4.27
N VAL A 208 20.72 3.35 -5.15
CA VAL A 208 19.31 3.64 -5.45
C VAL A 208 18.61 2.40 -6.00
N MET A 209 19.25 1.70 -6.95
CA MET A 209 18.67 0.50 -7.55
C MET A 209 18.60 -0.67 -6.57
N LEU A 210 19.55 -0.82 -5.67
CA LEU A 210 19.48 -1.85 -4.63
C LEU A 210 18.29 -1.60 -3.68
N ALA A 211 18.05 -0.36 -3.26
CA ALA A 211 16.87 -0.02 -2.47
C ALA A 211 15.57 -0.23 -3.27
N ASN A 212 15.56 0.10 -4.57
CA ASN A 212 14.43 -0.15 -5.47
C ASN A 212 14.13 -1.64 -5.64
N TYR A 213 15.14 -2.49 -5.81
CA TYR A 213 14.93 -3.95 -5.91
C TYR A 213 14.39 -4.53 -4.61
N GLY A 214 14.80 -4.02 -3.44
CA GLY A 214 14.19 -4.35 -2.16
C GLY A 214 12.70 -4.02 -2.15
N TYR A 215 12.34 -2.80 -2.58
CA TYR A 215 10.95 -2.36 -2.70
C TYR A 215 10.14 -3.20 -3.70
N PHE A 216 10.73 -3.59 -4.82
CA PHE A 216 10.05 -4.43 -5.81
C PHE A 216 9.71 -5.81 -5.27
N GLY A 217 10.63 -6.40 -4.47
CA GLY A 217 10.38 -7.65 -3.76
C GLY A 217 9.25 -7.53 -2.73
N HIS A 218 9.22 -6.45 -1.96
CA HIS A 218 8.13 -6.11 -1.04
C HIS A 218 6.79 -5.95 -1.77
N MET A 219 6.75 -5.22 -2.88
CA MET A 219 5.53 -4.96 -3.64
C MET A 219 4.98 -6.20 -4.36
N TRP A 220 5.85 -7.16 -4.72
CA TRP A 220 5.43 -8.46 -5.25
C TRP A 220 4.49 -9.19 -4.30
N GLU A 221 4.74 -9.07 -3.02
CA GLU A 221 4.02 -9.79 -1.96
C GLU A 221 2.81 -8.99 -1.44
N LEU A 222 3.00 -7.73 -1.08
CA LEU A 222 2.09 -6.94 -0.25
C LEU A 222 0.66 -6.93 -0.76
N TYR A 223 0.43 -6.42 -1.96
CA TYR A 223 -0.93 -6.25 -2.47
C TYR A 223 -1.58 -7.55 -2.93
N ALA A 224 -0.77 -8.55 -3.32
CA ALA A 224 -1.27 -9.89 -3.58
C ALA A 224 -1.77 -10.55 -2.29
N MET A 225 -1.00 -10.44 -1.19
CA MET A 225 -1.44 -10.89 0.13
C MET A 225 -2.73 -10.20 0.56
N TRP A 226 -2.80 -8.87 0.50
CA TRP A 226 -3.98 -8.12 0.91
C TRP A 226 -5.23 -8.46 0.09
N THR A 227 -5.06 -8.70 -1.21
CA THR A 227 -6.17 -9.07 -2.10
C THR A 227 -6.70 -10.47 -1.81
N TRP A 228 -5.79 -11.42 -1.58
CA TRP A 228 -6.16 -12.83 -1.57
C TRP A 228 -6.28 -13.46 -0.18
N ILE A 229 -5.79 -12.80 0.89
CA ILE A 229 -5.91 -13.33 2.26
C ILE A 229 -7.37 -13.50 2.70
N PRO A 230 -8.32 -12.60 2.40
CA PRO A 230 -9.72 -12.80 2.79
C PRO A 230 -10.33 -14.03 2.11
N ILE A 231 -9.99 -14.27 0.85
CA ILE A 231 -10.50 -15.42 0.07
C ILE A 231 -9.87 -16.71 0.57
N PHE A 232 -8.57 -16.70 0.89
CA PHE A 232 -7.87 -17.81 1.53
C PHE A 232 -8.49 -18.18 2.88
N LEU A 233 -8.74 -17.18 3.74
CA LEU A 233 -9.40 -17.41 5.03
C LEU A 233 -10.80 -18.01 4.85
N THR A 234 -11.56 -17.52 3.88
CA THR A 234 -12.88 -18.08 3.54
C THR A 234 -12.75 -19.54 3.16
N ALA A 235 -11.87 -19.88 2.23
CA ALA A 235 -11.66 -21.26 1.79
C ALA A 235 -11.17 -22.16 2.93
N SER A 236 -10.16 -21.71 3.70
CA SER A 236 -9.56 -22.47 4.79
C SER A 236 -10.56 -22.73 5.92
N PHE A 237 -11.30 -21.70 6.33
CA PHE A 237 -12.22 -21.82 7.46
C PHE A 237 -13.47 -22.61 7.08
N THR A 238 -13.99 -22.46 5.88
CA THR A 238 -15.11 -23.27 5.39
C THR A 238 -14.73 -24.76 5.27
N SER A 239 -13.49 -25.04 4.87
CA SER A 239 -12.95 -26.41 4.84
C SER A 239 -12.84 -27.03 6.24
N TYR A 240 -12.48 -26.22 7.25
CA TYR A 240 -12.40 -26.68 8.64
C TYR A 240 -13.79 -26.85 9.29
N SER A 241 -14.67 -25.86 9.11
CA SER A 241 -16.03 -25.84 9.69
C SER A 241 -16.98 -25.04 8.80
N PRO A 242 -17.96 -25.69 8.14
CA PRO A 242 -18.90 -25.02 7.23
C PRO A 242 -19.80 -23.96 7.90
N GLY A 243 -19.83 -23.87 9.22
CA GLY A 243 -20.69 -22.95 9.99
C GLY A 243 -20.03 -21.62 10.39
N ILE A 244 -18.83 -21.31 9.92
CA ILE A 244 -18.17 -20.05 10.29
C ILE A 244 -18.87 -18.86 9.62
N PRO A 245 -19.29 -17.87 10.43
CA PRO A 245 -20.06 -16.76 9.90
C PRO A 245 -19.18 -15.79 9.08
N PRO A 246 -19.70 -15.20 7.98
CA PRO A 246 -18.95 -14.27 7.10
C PRO A 246 -18.35 -13.06 7.85
N TRP A 247 -19.04 -12.55 8.88
CA TRP A 247 -18.51 -11.43 9.67
C TRP A 247 -17.18 -11.77 10.37
N PHE A 248 -16.96 -13.03 10.76
CA PHE A 248 -15.72 -13.44 11.40
C PHE A 248 -14.53 -13.38 10.43
N ILE A 249 -14.75 -13.74 9.16
CA ILE A 249 -13.75 -13.65 8.10
C ILE A 249 -13.45 -12.17 7.78
N ALA A 250 -14.50 -11.35 7.69
CA ALA A 250 -14.36 -9.92 7.45
C ALA A 250 -13.60 -9.21 8.59
N LEU A 251 -13.93 -9.54 9.85
CA LEU A 251 -13.22 -9.03 11.02
C LEU A 251 -11.77 -9.50 11.05
N SER A 252 -11.50 -10.77 10.75
CA SER A 252 -10.15 -11.32 10.66
C SER A 252 -9.33 -10.59 9.59
N SER A 253 -9.89 -10.35 8.43
CA SER A 253 -9.25 -9.61 7.33
C SER A 253 -8.95 -8.16 7.74
N PHE A 254 -9.88 -7.48 8.39
CA PHE A 254 -9.67 -6.13 8.93
C PHE A 254 -8.54 -6.09 9.97
N ILE A 255 -8.51 -7.07 10.89
CA ILE A 255 -7.45 -7.17 11.91
C ILE A 255 -6.09 -7.43 11.25
N ILE A 256 -6.01 -8.36 10.30
CA ILE A 256 -4.74 -8.75 9.65
C ILE A 256 -4.20 -7.61 8.79
N ILE A 257 -5.00 -7.03 7.92
CA ILE A 257 -4.58 -5.99 6.99
C ILE A 257 -4.45 -4.65 7.72
N GLY A 258 -5.50 -4.25 8.44
CA GLY A 258 -5.61 -2.92 9.02
C GLY A 258 -4.85 -2.78 10.34
N ILE A 259 -5.26 -3.51 11.36
CA ILE A 259 -4.73 -3.34 12.71
C ILE A 259 -3.29 -3.84 12.80
N ALA A 260 -3.05 -5.09 12.41
CA ALA A 260 -1.72 -5.68 12.46
C ALA A 260 -0.75 -4.93 11.52
N GLY A 261 -1.17 -4.63 10.28
CA GLY A 261 -0.39 -3.82 9.36
C GLY A 261 -0.08 -2.42 9.90
N GLY A 262 -1.08 -1.74 10.49
CA GLY A 262 -0.90 -0.43 11.11
C GLY A 262 0.12 -0.46 12.27
N ILE A 263 0.04 -1.47 13.14
CA ILE A 263 1.01 -1.70 14.21
C ILE A 263 2.40 -1.94 13.60
N GLY A 264 2.49 -2.78 12.56
CA GLY A 264 3.73 -3.06 11.83
C GLY A 264 4.40 -1.79 11.29
N CYS A 265 3.62 -0.89 10.66
CA CYS A 265 4.13 0.39 10.14
C CYS A 265 4.73 1.29 11.23
N VAL A 266 4.02 1.46 12.35
CA VAL A 266 4.48 2.30 13.46
C VAL A 266 5.69 1.68 14.13
N ALA A 267 5.64 0.38 14.44
CA ALA A 267 6.74 -0.35 15.04
C ALA A 267 7.98 -0.35 14.12
N GLY A 268 7.78 -0.59 12.83
CA GLY A 268 8.85 -0.53 11.81
C GLY A 268 9.52 0.83 11.76
N GLY A 269 8.74 1.92 11.79
CA GLY A 269 9.27 3.28 11.85
C GLY A 269 10.13 3.54 13.08
N LEU A 270 9.67 3.10 14.27
CA LEU A 270 10.40 3.27 15.53
C LEU A 270 11.66 2.39 15.64
N VAL A 271 11.57 1.14 15.15
CA VAL A 271 12.67 0.17 15.21
C VAL A 271 13.76 0.53 14.20
N SER A 272 13.39 1.01 13.00
CA SER A 272 14.36 1.40 11.97
C SER A 272 15.32 2.49 12.41
N ASP A 273 14.85 3.42 13.27
CA ASP A 273 15.70 4.48 13.82
C ASP A 273 16.81 3.93 14.75
N LYS A 274 16.62 2.71 15.33
CA LYS A 274 17.58 2.05 16.22
C LYS A 274 18.52 1.08 15.54
N ILE A 275 17.98 0.22 14.66
CA ILE A 275 18.76 -0.86 14.03
C ILE A 275 19.19 -0.54 12.60
N GLY A 276 18.74 0.59 12.05
CA GLY A 276 18.96 1.00 10.67
C GLY A 276 17.95 0.41 9.69
N ARG A 277 17.72 1.12 8.57
CA ARG A 277 16.70 0.77 7.56
C ARG A 277 16.92 -0.58 6.93
N ALA A 278 18.16 -0.88 6.52
CA ALA A 278 18.50 -2.13 5.87
C ALA A 278 18.24 -3.36 6.78
N ASN A 279 18.58 -3.27 8.07
CA ASN A 279 18.33 -4.37 9.00
C ASN A 279 16.83 -4.60 9.21
N LEU A 280 16.06 -3.52 9.38
CA LEU A 280 14.61 -3.65 9.53
C LEU A 280 13.98 -4.31 8.30
N THR A 281 14.30 -3.82 7.09
CA THR A 281 13.73 -4.38 5.86
C THR A 281 14.10 -5.85 5.67
N ILE A 282 15.33 -6.24 5.95
CA ILE A 282 15.76 -7.64 5.90
C ILE A 282 14.95 -8.49 6.90
N ILE A 283 14.81 -8.06 8.16
CA ILE A 283 14.08 -8.81 9.19
C ILE A 283 12.61 -8.94 8.80
N SER A 284 11.96 -7.85 8.39
CA SER A 284 10.56 -7.85 7.98
C SER A 284 10.31 -8.80 6.81
N MET A 285 11.13 -8.72 5.77
CA MET A 285 11.04 -9.61 4.60
C MET A 285 11.36 -11.07 4.93
N CYS A 286 12.27 -11.34 5.88
CA CYS A 286 12.52 -12.71 6.35
C CYS A 286 11.28 -13.30 7.03
N ILE A 287 10.68 -12.56 7.97
CA ILE A 287 9.48 -13.01 8.67
C ILE A 287 8.34 -13.21 7.67
N SER A 288 8.14 -12.28 6.77
CA SER A 288 7.11 -12.30 5.74
C SER A 288 7.26 -13.51 4.81
N ALA A 289 8.47 -13.75 4.27
CA ALA A 289 8.76 -14.92 3.42
C ALA A 289 8.49 -16.26 4.15
N ILE A 290 8.83 -16.34 5.43
CA ILE A 290 8.54 -17.52 6.25
C ILE A 290 7.02 -17.71 6.38
N CYS A 291 6.27 -16.64 6.63
CA CYS A 291 4.80 -16.69 6.71
C CYS A 291 4.18 -17.14 5.38
N CYS A 292 4.66 -16.66 4.22
CA CYS A 292 4.20 -17.10 2.89
C CYS A 292 4.27 -18.63 2.72
N ILE A 293 5.30 -19.25 3.26
CA ILE A 293 5.51 -20.70 3.14
C ILE A 293 4.68 -21.45 4.19
N LEU A 294 4.70 -20.96 5.45
CA LEU A 294 4.11 -21.68 6.56
C LEU A 294 2.58 -21.63 6.57
N ILE A 295 1.96 -20.57 6.03
CA ILE A 295 0.51 -20.38 6.06
C ILE A 295 -0.24 -21.54 5.36
N GLY A 296 0.35 -22.12 4.32
CA GLY A 296 -0.23 -23.25 3.60
C GLY A 296 -0.42 -24.50 4.45
N PHE A 297 0.50 -24.78 5.37
CA PHE A 297 0.41 -25.92 6.27
C PHE A 297 -0.75 -25.84 7.26
N THR A 298 -1.35 -24.66 7.44
CA THR A 298 -2.49 -24.45 8.35
C THR A 298 -3.83 -24.48 7.63
N PHE A 299 -3.83 -24.57 6.29
CA PHE A 299 -5.04 -24.56 5.47
C PHE A 299 -6.00 -25.71 5.86
N GLY A 300 -7.25 -25.37 6.14
CA GLY A 300 -8.31 -26.31 6.48
C GLY A 300 -8.10 -27.10 7.78
N GLN A 301 -7.17 -26.67 8.65
CA GLN A 301 -6.85 -27.39 9.89
C GLN A 301 -7.10 -26.53 11.14
N TYR A 302 -6.17 -25.65 11.51
CA TYR A 302 -6.18 -24.92 12.78
C TYR A 302 -6.47 -23.44 12.58
N ILE A 303 -7.73 -23.02 12.77
CA ILE A 303 -8.17 -21.61 12.59
C ILE A 303 -7.26 -20.64 13.37
N TRP A 304 -6.97 -20.93 14.63
CA TRP A 304 -6.18 -20.03 15.48
C TRP A 304 -4.72 -19.92 15.03
N LEU A 305 -4.15 -21.01 14.54
CA LEU A 305 -2.80 -20.99 13.99
C LEU A 305 -2.74 -20.22 12.66
N THR A 306 -3.74 -20.41 11.80
CA THR A 306 -3.90 -19.65 10.55
C THR A 306 -4.04 -18.16 10.86
N LEU A 307 -4.85 -17.76 11.84
CA LEU A 307 -5.01 -16.38 12.26
C LEU A 307 -3.72 -15.80 12.83
N LEU A 308 -3.04 -16.54 13.71
CA LEU A 308 -1.76 -16.08 14.30
C LEU A 308 -0.71 -15.82 13.21
N LEU A 309 -0.52 -16.78 12.30
CA LEU A 309 0.42 -16.62 11.18
C LEU A 309 0.02 -15.46 10.26
N SER A 310 -1.29 -15.31 9.98
CA SER A 310 -1.80 -14.21 9.16
C SER A 310 -1.58 -12.84 9.83
N ILE A 311 -1.72 -12.73 11.15
CA ILE A 311 -1.45 -11.50 11.91
C ILE A 311 0.04 -11.17 11.87
N ILE A 312 0.92 -12.14 12.11
CA ILE A 312 2.37 -11.94 12.02
C ILE A 312 2.76 -11.51 10.60
N TRP A 313 2.16 -12.15 9.60
CA TRP A 313 2.37 -11.79 8.20
C TRP A 313 1.87 -10.38 7.89
N GLY A 314 0.64 -10.03 8.31
CA GLY A 314 0.07 -8.70 8.14
C GLY A 314 0.92 -7.59 8.79
N MET A 315 1.56 -7.86 9.94
CA MET A 315 2.51 -6.92 10.56
C MET A 315 3.80 -6.81 9.76
N SER A 316 4.41 -7.94 9.38
CA SER A 316 5.74 -7.97 8.77
C SER A 316 5.74 -7.49 7.32
N VAL A 317 4.70 -7.84 6.55
CA VAL A 317 4.62 -7.53 5.11
C VAL A 317 4.64 -6.04 4.80
N ILE A 318 4.27 -5.16 5.74
CA ILE A 318 4.22 -3.71 5.51
C ILE A 318 5.16 -2.91 6.43
N ALA A 319 5.75 -3.53 7.44
CA ALA A 319 6.61 -2.83 8.41
C ALA A 319 7.82 -2.13 7.77
N ASP A 320 8.28 -2.61 6.63
CA ASP A 320 9.43 -2.10 5.87
C ASP A 320 9.06 -1.08 4.79
N SER A 321 7.79 -0.92 4.46
CA SER A 321 7.31 -0.11 3.31
C SER A 321 7.87 1.31 3.29
N ALA A 322 7.85 2.03 4.43
CA ALA A 322 8.38 3.38 4.54
C ALA A 322 9.91 3.44 4.35
N GLN A 323 10.61 2.36 4.66
CA GLN A 323 12.07 2.34 4.74
C GLN A 323 12.72 2.32 3.36
N PHE A 324 12.09 1.71 2.37
CA PHE A 324 12.61 1.70 0.99
C PHE A 324 12.62 3.10 0.37
N SER A 325 11.52 3.85 0.50
CA SER A 325 11.46 5.23 0.00
C SER A 325 12.40 6.16 0.76
N ALA A 326 12.57 5.91 2.06
CA ALA A 326 13.54 6.64 2.85
C ALA A 326 14.98 6.32 2.43
N ALA A 327 15.32 5.03 2.21
CA ALA A 327 16.63 4.63 1.72
C ALA A 327 16.97 5.26 0.36
N VAL A 328 16.03 5.24 -0.60
CA VAL A 328 16.21 5.95 -1.88
C VAL A 328 16.44 7.43 -1.67
N SER A 329 15.71 8.07 -0.76
CA SER A 329 15.84 9.51 -0.49
C SER A 329 17.18 9.89 0.16
N GLU A 330 17.85 8.96 0.83
CA GLU A 330 19.15 9.16 1.48
C GLU A 330 20.34 9.03 0.51
N VAL A 331 20.19 8.15 -0.51
CA VAL A 331 21.31 7.85 -1.43
C VAL A 331 21.15 8.49 -2.82
N ALA A 332 19.97 9.00 -3.15
CA ALA A 332 19.73 9.70 -4.39
C ALA A 332 20.14 11.18 -4.27
N GLU A 333 20.79 11.71 -5.30
CA GLU A 333 21.09 13.14 -5.36
C GLU A 333 19.81 13.98 -5.47
N VAL A 334 19.85 15.19 -4.91
CA VAL A 334 18.70 16.12 -4.88
C VAL A 334 18.12 16.37 -6.27
N GLU A 335 18.96 16.33 -7.32
CA GLU A 335 18.56 16.54 -8.72
C GLU A 335 17.55 15.51 -9.21
N TYR A 336 17.65 14.24 -8.81
CA TYR A 336 16.80 13.16 -9.33
C TYR A 336 16.05 12.33 -8.30
N VAL A 337 16.09 12.69 -7.01
CA VAL A 337 15.39 11.96 -5.95
C VAL A 337 13.88 11.84 -6.22
N GLY A 338 13.25 12.89 -6.75
CA GLY A 338 11.83 12.86 -7.12
C GLY A 338 11.56 11.84 -8.24
N THR A 339 12.42 11.81 -9.27
CA THR A 339 12.34 10.84 -10.36
C THR A 339 12.56 9.41 -9.85
N ALA A 340 13.51 9.22 -8.93
CA ALA A 340 13.80 7.91 -8.35
C ALA A 340 12.61 7.35 -7.55
N LEU A 341 11.98 8.17 -6.71
CA LEU A 341 10.80 7.78 -5.93
C LEU A 341 9.57 7.50 -6.82
N THR A 342 9.35 8.31 -7.85
CA THR A 342 8.27 8.05 -8.81
C THR A 342 8.49 6.75 -9.56
N LEU A 343 9.71 6.51 -10.04
CA LEU A 343 10.07 5.26 -10.72
C LEU A 343 9.90 4.05 -9.80
N GLN A 344 10.35 4.16 -8.55
CA GLN A 344 10.16 3.13 -7.51
C GLN A 344 8.68 2.77 -7.36
N MET A 345 7.81 3.77 -7.14
CA MET A 345 6.38 3.56 -6.96
C MET A 345 5.72 2.97 -8.20
N CYS A 346 5.98 3.52 -9.38
CA CYS A 346 5.35 3.06 -10.62
C CYS A 346 5.71 1.60 -10.92
N ILE A 347 6.99 1.24 -10.86
CA ILE A 347 7.42 -0.15 -11.10
C ILE A 347 6.87 -1.07 -10.01
N GLY A 348 6.91 -0.65 -8.74
CA GLY A 348 6.35 -1.44 -7.64
C GLY A 348 4.88 -1.77 -7.85
N PHE A 349 4.05 -0.78 -8.18
CA PHE A 349 2.63 -1.02 -8.45
C PHE A 349 2.37 -1.83 -9.73
N LEU A 350 3.20 -1.70 -10.77
CA LEU A 350 3.13 -2.58 -11.94
C LEU A 350 3.41 -4.05 -11.55
N ILE A 351 4.36 -4.29 -10.67
CA ILE A 351 4.66 -5.62 -10.14
C ILE A 351 3.47 -6.18 -9.36
N THR A 352 2.74 -5.35 -8.60
CA THR A 352 1.55 -5.81 -7.87
C THR A 352 0.44 -6.27 -8.81
N ILE A 353 0.26 -5.62 -9.96
CA ILE A 353 -0.72 -6.04 -10.96
C ILE A 353 -0.42 -7.45 -11.42
N PHE A 354 0.85 -7.73 -11.67
CA PHE A 354 1.30 -9.05 -12.11
C PHE A 354 1.08 -10.10 -11.00
N SER A 355 1.54 -9.85 -9.77
CA SER A 355 1.42 -10.81 -8.67
C SER A 355 -0.04 -11.08 -8.27
N ILE A 356 -0.91 -10.07 -8.27
CA ILE A 356 -2.36 -10.25 -8.00
C ILE A 356 -2.99 -11.20 -9.02
N ASN A 357 -2.70 -11.01 -10.33
CA ASN A 357 -3.27 -11.84 -11.38
C ASN A 357 -2.63 -13.24 -11.47
N LEU A 358 -1.43 -13.42 -10.92
CA LEU A 358 -0.74 -14.71 -10.88
C LEU A 358 -1.37 -15.69 -9.88
N ILE A 359 -1.87 -15.20 -8.74
CA ILE A 359 -2.42 -16.03 -7.65
C ILE A 359 -3.51 -16.99 -8.13
N PRO A 360 -4.57 -16.58 -8.86
CA PRO A 360 -5.60 -17.53 -9.32
C PRO A 360 -5.06 -18.60 -10.26
N ILE A 361 -4.01 -18.30 -11.02
CA ILE A 361 -3.38 -19.25 -11.92
C ILE A 361 -2.63 -20.31 -11.12
N ILE A 362 -1.79 -19.88 -10.17
CA ILE A 362 -1.04 -20.79 -9.30
C ILE A 362 -1.97 -21.60 -8.39
N GLN A 363 -3.02 -20.97 -7.85
CA GLN A 363 -4.01 -21.63 -7.00
C GLN A 363 -4.69 -22.81 -7.69
N ARG A 364 -4.99 -22.71 -8.99
CA ARG A 364 -5.54 -23.82 -9.77
C ARG A 364 -4.56 -24.98 -9.97
N LEU A 365 -3.26 -24.72 -9.93
CA LEU A 365 -2.22 -25.72 -10.14
C LEU A 365 -1.82 -26.43 -8.87
N VAL A 366 -1.70 -25.71 -7.74
CA VAL A 366 -1.11 -26.23 -6.50
C VAL A 366 -2.05 -26.14 -5.29
N GLY A 367 -3.28 -25.63 -5.46
CA GLY A 367 -4.23 -25.46 -4.35
C GLY A 367 -3.93 -24.26 -3.46
N TRP A 368 -4.79 -24.06 -2.46
CA TRP A 368 -4.62 -23.01 -1.45
C TRP A 368 -3.45 -23.30 -0.49
N GLU A 369 -3.09 -24.55 -0.32
CA GLU A 369 -1.99 -25.00 0.55
C GLU A 369 -0.63 -24.45 0.12
N TRP A 370 -0.43 -24.21 -1.19
CA TRP A 370 0.88 -23.82 -1.70
C TRP A 370 0.89 -22.51 -2.48
N VAL A 371 -0.29 -21.93 -2.72
CA VAL A 371 -0.38 -20.73 -3.58
C VAL A 371 0.48 -19.58 -3.10
N PHE A 372 0.49 -19.32 -1.79
CA PHE A 372 1.24 -18.19 -1.25
C PHE A 372 2.76 -18.42 -1.18
N ALA A 373 3.22 -19.65 -1.31
CA ALA A 373 4.67 -19.92 -1.39
C ALA A 373 5.33 -19.19 -2.58
N CYS A 374 4.61 -18.95 -3.69
CA CYS A 374 5.13 -18.18 -4.82
C CYS A 374 5.40 -16.70 -4.47
N LEU A 375 4.71 -16.16 -3.47
CA LEU A 375 4.95 -14.79 -3.00
C LEU A 375 6.26 -14.64 -2.25
N ALA A 376 6.80 -15.71 -1.64
CA ALA A 376 8.08 -15.68 -0.93
C ALA A 376 9.27 -15.31 -1.84
N ILE A 377 9.14 -15.52 -3.16
CA ILE A 377 10.18 -15.16 -4.14
C ILE A 377 10.52 -13.66 -4.07
N GLY A 378 9.51 -12.80 -3.95
CA GLY A 378 9.70 -11.36 -3.86
C GLY A 378 10.56 -10.94 -2.67
N PRO A 379 10.16 -11.21 -1.42
CA PRO A 379 10.95 -10.87 -0.26
C PRO A 379 12.33 -11.56 -0.24
N ILE A 380 12.49 -12.79 -0.74
CA ILE A 380 13.80 -13.44 -0.84
C ILE A 380 14.75 -12.64 -1.74
N LEU A 381 14.30 -12.21 -2.92
CA LEU A 381 15.10 -11.37 -3.81
C LEU A 381 15.34 -9.97 -3.20
N GLY A 382 14.35 -9.43 -2.52
CA GLY A 382 14.45 -8.19 -1.78
C GLY A 382 15.50 -8.23 -0.67
N ILE A 383 15.55 -9.34 0.11
CA ILE A 383 16.56 -9.57 1.14
C ILE A 383 17.98 -9.55 0.53
N VAL A 384 18.20 -10.28 -0.56
CA VAL A 384 19.51 -10.29 -1.25
C VAL A 384 19.92 -8.87 -1.62
N SER A 385 18.99 -8.09 -2.14
CA SER A 385 19.25 -6.71 -2.54
C SER A 385 19.56 -5.79 -1.35
N MET A 386 18.80 -5.90 -0.25
CA MET A 386 19.02 -5.08 0.94
C MET A 386 20.30 -5.48 1.72
N VAL A 387 20.72 -6.73 1.65
CA VAL A 387 22.03 -7.14 2.17
C VAL A 387 23.18 -6.50 1.37
N GLN A 388 23.04 -6.43 0.04
CA GLN A 388 24.02 -5.73 -0.80
C GLN A 388 24.01 -4.21 -0.54
N TYR A 389 22.82 -3.60 -0.37
CA TYR A 389 22.66 -2.21 0.01
C TYR A 389 23.40 -1.89 1.32
N LYS A 390 23.19 -2.71 2.36
CA LYS A 390 23.86 -2.57 3.65
C LYS A 390 25.40 -2.63 3.53
N ARG A 391 25.91 -3.56 2.73
CA ARG A 391 27.38 -3.68 2.50
C ARG A 391 27.95 -2.45 1.81
N HIS A 392 27.22 -1.88 0.86
CA HIS A 392 27.64 -0.68 0.14
C HIS A 392 27.69 0.54 1.07
N ASP A 393 26.68 0.73 1.90
CA ASP A 393 26.60 1.82 2.88
C ASP A 393 27.75 1.75 3.89
N PHE A 394 28.02 0.58 4.44
CA PHE A 394 29.13 0.33 5.38
C PHE A 394 30.51 0.62 4.79
N ASN A 395 30.74 0.31 3.52
CA ASN A 395 32.02 0.56 2.85
C ASN A 395 32.24 2.06 2.59
N ASN A 396 31.20 2.81 2.28
CA ASN A 396 31.28 4.27 2.11
C ASN A 396 31.63 4.98 3.43
N VAL A 397 31.03 4.56 4.55
CA VAL A 397 31.33 5.11 5.87
C VAL A 397 32.81 4.81 6.27
N LYS A 398 33.33 3.61 6.01
CA LYS A 398 34.75 3.28 6.27
C LYS A 398 35.71 4.06 5.37
N GLY A 399 35.38 4.23 4.09
CA GLY A 399 36.19 5.02 3.15
C GLY A 399 36.35 6.47 3.60
N THR A 400 35.28 7.07 4.11
CA THR A 400 35.29 8.44 4.62
C THR A 400 36.13 8.61 5.88
N ILE A 401 36.11 7.62 6.79
CA ILE A 401 36.90 7.64 8.04
C ILE A 401 38.39 7.34 7.75
N GLY A 402 38.70 6.58 6.71
CA GLY A 402 40.10 6.26 6.32
C GLY A 402 40.85 7.44 5.68
N HIS A 403 40.15 8.45 5.17
CA HIS A 403 40.76 9.69 4.64
C HIS A 403 41.04 10.76 5.70
N PHE A 404 40.62 10.56 6.94
CA PHE A 404 40.90 11.46 8.06
C PHE A 404 41.98 10.94 9.03
N LYS A 405 42.71 9.90 8.68
CA LYS A 405 43.93 9.42 9.32
C LYS A 405 45.11 9.66 8.36
#